data_869216266f8163e374712b256ef64443
#
_entry.id   869216266f8163e374712b256ef64443
#
_cell.length_a   1.000
_cell.length_b   1.000
_cell.length_c   1.000
_cell.angle_alpha   90.00
_cell.angle_beta   90.00
_cell.angle_gamma   90.00
#
_symmetry.space_group_name_H-M   'P 1'
#
loop_
_entity.id
_entity.type
_entity.pdbx_description
1 polymer ?
#
loop_
_entity_poly.entity_id
_entity_poly.type
_entity_poly.pdbx_seq_one_letter_code
_entity_poly.pdbx_strand_id
1 'polypeptide(L)'
;EEMDFQRAVQAYLWGLPMVEMAEWQKAQKDIFKAGTNDFVTYQNFTQKLGILTANATTPYMMAFPMLKETGPMVFEIPAGPAAGGLLDFWQRPFSDLGQTGPDKGQGAKYLILGPGHPDMNPEGYIVVRSPHWNVFLGHRVLHPDPKVAAEMTKAHKLYPYSERENPKPTRHISSAGTHWEAFQSRGLTYFVRLASILEVEPVEKRDLMMMAMLRPLGIMPGGKFDPDERQSQIFVEAALVGEAMARANSY
;
A
#
# COMPACT_ATOMS: atom_id res chain seq x y z
N GLU A 1 5.99 16.02 -29.04
CA GLU A 1 4.57 15.91 -28.64
C GLU A 1 4.14 14.44 -28.71
N GLU A 2 4.13 13.81 -29.90
CA GLU A 2 3.78 12.39 -30.07
C GLU A 2 4.60 11.44 -29.18
N MET A 3 5.90 11.65 -29.09
CA MET A 3 6.78 10.85 -28.24
C MET A 3 6.46 11.03 -26.75
N ASP A 4 6.07 12.23 -26.31
CA ASP A 4 5.71 12.49 -24.92
C ASP A 4 4.37 11.84 -24.59
N PHE A 5 3.41 11.89 -25.52
CA PHE A 5 2.14 11.19 -25.40
C PHE A 5 2.33 9.67 -25.25
N GLN A 6 3.13 9.05 -26.12
CA GLN A 6 3.41 7.62 -26.05
C GLN A 6 4.09 7.23 -24.74
N ARG A 7 5.07 8.02 -24.27
CA ARG A 7 5.71 7.83 -22.97
C ARG A 7 4.71 7.94 -21.81
N ALA A 8 3.82 8.92 -21.88
CA ALA A 8 2.81 9.12 -20.86
C ALA A 8 1.81 7.96 -20.79
N VAL A 9 1.39 7.39 -21.94
CA VAL A 9 0.56 6.17 -21.98
C VAL A 9 1.29 4.99 -21.32
N GLN A 10 2.56 4.77 -21.63
CA GLN A 10 3.35 3.71 -21.01
C GLN A 10 3.53 3.96 -19.51
N ALA A 11 3.76 5.20 -19.10
CA ALA A 11 3.85 5.59 -17.69
C ALA A 11 2.54 5.32 -16.94
N TYR A 12 1.40 5.57 -17.57
CA TYR A 12 0.09 5.26 -17.01
C TYR A 12 -0.03 3.74 -16.72
N LEU A 13 0.23 2.90 -17.72
CA LEU A 13 0.13 1.45 -17.55
C LEU A 13 1.09 0.90 -16.49
N TRP A 14 2.33 1.38 -16.49
CA TRP A 14 3.33 0.98 -15.49
C TRP A 14 2.98 1.44 -14.09
N GLY A 15 2.41 2.64 -13.96
CA GLY A 15 2.10 3.28 -12.69
C GLY A 15 0.83 2.74 -12.00
N LEU A 16 -0.02 1.98 -12.68
CA LEU A 16 -1.31 1.52 -12.16
C LEU A 16 -1.24 0.90 -10.76
N PRO A 17 -0.35 -0.07 -10.47
CA PRO A 17 -0.30 -0.69 -9.16
C PRO A 17 0.02 0.31 -8.05
N MET A 18 0.95 1.22 -8.32
CA MET A 18 1.40 2.22 -7.33
C MET A 18 0.34 3.26 -7.05
N VAL A 19 -0.28 3.79 -8.11
CA VAL A 19 -1.29 4.84 -7.97
C VAL A 19 -2.52 4.31 -7.24
N GLU A 20 -2.94 3.07 -7.52
CA GLU A 20 -4.03 2.43 -6.79
C GLU A 20 -3.72 2.28 -5.29
N MET A 21 -2.53 1.82 -4.92
CA MET A 21 -2.11 1.73 -3.52
C MET A 21 -2.07 3.10 -2.83
N ALA A 22 -1.60 4.13 -3.52
CA ALA A 22 -1.57 5.48 -2.99
C ALA A 22 -2.97 6.08 -2.82
N GLU A 23 -3.90 5.81 -3.73
CA GLU A 23 -5.30 6.23 -3.58
C GLU A 23 -5.98 5.49 -2.42
N TRP A 24 -5.68 4.21 -2.23
CA TRP A 24 -6.20 3.45 -1.09
C TRP A 24 -5.63 3.97 0.25
N GLN A 25 -4.32 4.22 0.33
CA GLN A 25 -3.71 4.87 1.49
C GLN A 25 -4.37 6.22 1.78
N LYS A 26 -4.59 7.03 0.73
CA LYS A 26 -5.27 8.31 0.84
C LYS A 26 -6.70 8.17 1.35
N ALA A 27 -7.46 7.20 0.83
CA ALA A 27 -8.82 6.93 1.29
C ALA A 27 -8.84 6.53 2.77
N GLN A 28 -7.91 5.70 3.24
CA GLN A 28 -7.81 5.36 4.66
C GLN A 28 -7.51 6.59 5.52
N LYS A 29 -6.60 7.46 5.08
CA LYS A 29 -6.27 8.69 5.79
C LYS A 29 -7.41 9.70 5.80
N ASP A 30 -8.00 9.98 4.64
CA ASP A 30 -8.93 11.10 4.46
C ASP A 30 -10.37 10.74 4.88
N ILE A 31 -10.80 9.52 4.61
CA ILE A 31 -12.17 9.06 4.90
C ILE A 31 -12.25 8.46 6.30
N PHE A 32 -11.39 7.49 6.59
CA PHE A 32 -11.41 6.77 7.86
C PHE A 32 -10.60 7.45 8.98
N LYS A 33 -9.85 8.50 8.66
CA LYS A 33 -8.95 9.19 9.62
C LYS A 33 -7.96 8.23 10.29
N ALA A 34 -7.54 7.22 9.54
CA ALA A 34 -6.54 6.27 9.98
C ALA A 34 -5.14 6.87 9.96
N GLY A 35 -4.39 6.69 11.02
CA GLY A 35 -2.96 6.98 11.09
C GLY A 35 -2.13 5.80 10.57
N THR A 36 -0.81 5.97 10.61
CA THR A 36 0.16 4.98 10.10
C THR A 36 0.25 3.68 10.91
N ASN A 37 -0.30 3.67 12.12
CA ASN A 37 -0.35 2.54 13.05
C ASN A 37 -1.79 2.08 13.36
N ASP A 38 -2.76 2.49 12.55
CA ASP A 38 -4.15 2.08 12.68
C ASP A 38 -4.52 1.05 11.61
N PHE A 39 -5.46 0.19 11.95
CA PHE A 39 -6.09 -0.70 10.99
C PHE A 39 -7.48 -0.21 10.60
N VAL A 40 -7.81 -0.28 9.30
CA VAL A 40 -9.20 -0.23 8.85
C VAL A 40 -9.67 -1.67 8.65
N THR A 41 -10.82 -2.01 9.22
CA THR A 41 -11.39 -3.37 9.21
C THR A 41 -12.62 -3.45 8.32
N TYR A 42 -12.71 -4.53 7.55
CA TYR A 42 -13.75 -4.81 6.57
C TYR A 42 -14.36 -6.18 6.86
N GLN A 43 -15.51 -6.21 7.54
CA GLN A 43 -16.10 -7.45 8.08
C GLN A 43 -16.89 -8.25 7.04
N ASN A 44 -17.52 -7.57 6.07
CA ASN A 44 -18.34 -8.20 5.06
C ASN A 44 -18.07 -7.63 3.66
N PHE A 45 -18.70 -8.22 2.65
CA PHE A 45 -18.45 -7.85 1.26
C PHE A 45 -18.89 -6.41 0.94
N THR A 46 -20.00 -5.94 1.54
CA THR A 46 -20.48 -4.58 1.26
C THR A 46 -19.50 -3.49 1.72
N GLN A 47 -18.71 -3.76 2.75
CA GLN A 47 -17.68 -2.85 3.23
C GLN A 47 -16.43 -2.84 2.32
N LYS A 48 -16.31 -3.81 1.42
CA LYS A 48 -15.16 -4.00 0.52
C LYS A 48 -15.43 -3.54 -0.91
N LEU A 49 -16.58 -2.95 -1.20
CA LEU A 49 -16.97 -2.53 -2.56
C LEU A 49 -16.00 -1.50 -3.17
N GLY A 50 -15.27 -0.75 -2.33
CA GLY A 50 -14.18 0.12 -2.77
C GLY A 50 -12.89 -0.60 -3.17
N ILE A 51 -12.80 -1.93 -2.98
CA ILE A 51 -11.64 -2.76 -3.34
C ILE A 51 -11.95 -3.51 -4.63
N LEU A 52 -11.10 -3.38 -5.63
CA LEU A 52 -11.34 -3.92 -6.97
C LEU A 52 -11.50 -5.45 -7.02
N THR A 53 -10.73 -6.18 -6.19
CA THR A 53 -10.66 -7.65 -6.23
C THR A 53 -10.95 -8.31 -4.87
N ALA A 54 -11.83 -7.71 -4.07
CA ALA A 54 -12.15 -8.22 -2.75
C ALA A 54 -12.91 -9.56 -2.82
N ASN A 55 -12.57 -10.50 -1.93
CA ASN A 55 -13.36 -11.71 -1.77
C ASN A 55 -14.58 -11.47 -0.86
N ALA A 56 -15.58 -12.34 -0.96
CA ALA A 56 -16.81 -12.27 -0.21
C ALA A 56 -16.77 -13.00 1.15
N THR A 57 -15.75 -13.84 1.40
CA THR A 57 -15.80 -14.86 2.44
C THR A 57 -15.04 -14.52 3.72
N THR A 58 -13.95 -13.74 3.64
CA THR A 58 -13.11 -13.46 4.81
C THR A 58 -13.07 -11.98 5.18
N PRO A 59 -13.13 -11.62 6.46
CA PRO A 59 -12.85 -10.25 6.91
C PRO A 59 -11.42 -9.82 6.56
N TYR A 60 -11.22 -8.52 6.35
CA TYR A 60 -9.92 -7.93 6.15
C TYR A 60 -9.59 -6.95 7.27
N MET A 61 -8.33 -6.84 7.60
CA MET A 61 -7.74 -5.70 8.30
C MET A 61 -6.54 -5.20 7.51
N MET A 62 -6.47 -3.89 7.33
CA MET A 62 -5.47 -3.28 6.45
C MET A 62 -4.92 -2.01 7.05
N ALA A 63 -3.61 -1.80 6.86
CA ALA A 63 -2.89 -0.61 7.27
C ALA A 63 -1.87 -0.21 6.20
N PHE A 64 -1.45 1.05 6.25
CA PHE A 64 -0.41 1.60 5.39
C PHE A 64 0.71 2.23 6.24
N PRO A 65 1.62 1.44 6.81
CA PRO A 65 2.81 1.98 7.48
C PRO A 65 3.66 2.83 6.53
N MET A 66 4.06 4.01 7.00
CA MET A 66 4.89 4.97 6.27
C MET A 66 6.25 5.05 6.97
N LEU A 67 7.15 4.13 6.64
CA LEU A 67 8.40 3.88 7.37
C LEU A 67 9.37 5.06 7.38
N LYS A 68 9.26 5.98 6.41
CA LYS A 68 10.04 7.21 6.37
C LYS A 68 9.63 8.19 7.48
N GLU A 69 8.35 8.18 7.85
CA GLU A 69 7.81 9.08 8.88
C GLU A 69 7.89 8.47 10.28
N THR A 70 7.60 7.18 10.40
CA THR A 70 7.49 6.49 11.69
C THR A 70 8.78 5.86 12.19
N GLY A 71 9.78 5.68 11.31
CA GLY A 71 10.88 4.75 11.54
C GLY A 71 10.44 3.29 11.37
N PRO A 72 11.25 2.33 11.85
CA PRO A 72 10.90 0.91 11.85
C PRO A 72 9.58 0.66 12.58
N MET A 73 8.72 -0.21 12.02
CA MET A 73 7.43 -0.55 12.60
C MET A 73 7.40 -1.98 13.12
N VAL A 74 6.67 -2.20 14.19
CA VAL A 74 6.37 -3.54 14.71
C VAL A 74 4.93 -3.89 14.41
N PHE A 75 4.74 -5.08 13.83
CA PHE A 75 3.44 -5.71 13.69
C PHE A 75 3.39 -6.98 14.55
N GLU A 76 2.55 -6.98 15.59
CA GLU A 76 2.32 -8.15 16.43
C GLU A 76 1.10 -8.93 15.93
N ILE A 77 1.32 -10.21 15.68
CA ILE A 77 0.28 -11.17 15.28
C ILE A 77 0.05 -12.15 16.44
N PRO A 78 -1.18 -12.30 16.94
CA PRO A 78 -1.49 -13.34 17.91
C PRO A 78 -1.43 -14.74 17.26
N ALA A 79 -1.17 -15.77 18.05
CA ALA A 79 -1.25 -17.14 17.56
C ALA A 79 -2.68 -17.49 17.12
N GLY A 80 -2.82 -18.24 16.04
CA GLY A 80 -4.10 -18.71 15.54
C GLY A 80 -4.23 -18.67 14.02
N PRO A 81 -5.41 -19.05 13.48
CA PRO A 81 -5.65 -19.13 12.06
C PRO A 81 -5.77 -17.73 11.44
N ALA A 82 -4.68 -17.25 10.90
CA ALA A 82 -4.60 -15.98 10.20
C ALA A 82 -3.64 -16.08 9.03
N ALA A 83 -3.81 -15.23 8.02
CA ALA A 83 -2.92 -15.14 6.88
C ALA A 83 -2.95 -13.73 6.28
N GLY A 84 -1.84 -13.33 5.69
CA GLY A 84 -1.73 -12.02 5.05
C GLY A 84 -0.39 -11.79 4.41
N GLY A 85 -0.09 -10.55 4.09
CA GLY A 85 1.17 -10.19 3.47
C GLY A 85 1.54 -8.73 3.67
N LEU A 86 2.82 -8.48 3.52
CA LEU A 86 3.42 -7.16 3.40
C LEU A 86 3.82 -6.95 1.95
N LEU A 87 3.32 -5.90 1.34
CA LEU A 87 3.58 -5.53 -0.03
C LEU A 87 4.16 -4.12 -0.10
N ASP A 88 5.00 -3.88 -1.10
CA ASP A 88 5.38 -2.52 -1.48
C ASP A 88 4.26 -1.83 -2.30
N PHE A 89 4.43 -0.55 -2.66
CA PHE A 89 3.43 0.15 -3.48
C PHE A 89 3.38 -0.32 -4.95
N TRP A 90 4.38 -1.07 -5.41
CA TRP A 90 4.28 -1.78 -6.69
C TRP A 90 3.48 -3.08 -6.60
N GLN A 91 2.79 -3.30 -5.45
CA GLN A 91 2.03 -4.52 -5.12
C GLN A 91 2.87 -5.80 -5.14
N ARG A 92 4.18 -5.68 -4.88
CA ARG A 92 5.10 -6.82 -4.81
C ARG A 92 5.20 -7.28 -3.36
N PRO A 93 4.90 -8.55 -3.08
CA PRO A 93 5.05 -9.09 -1.72
C PRO A 93 6.52 -9.22 -1.35
N PHE A 94 6.89 -8.80 -0.14
CA PHE A 94 8.21 -9.02 0.43
C PHE A 94 8.18 -9.87 1.69
N SER A 95 7.00 -10.16 2.25
CA SER A 95 6.81 -11.15 3.31
C SER A 95 5.37 -11.65 3.34
N ASP A 96 5.19 -12.96 3.49
CA ASP A 96 3.93 -13.54 3.96
C ASP A 96 3.83 -13.43 5.47
N LEU A 97 2.60 -13.51 5.99
CA LEU A 97 2.25 -13.37 7.42
C LEU A 97 1.29 -14.49 7.85
N GLY A 98 1.34 -14.87 9.12
CA GLY A 98 0.44 -15.88 9.68
C GLY A 98 0.78 -17.29 9.18
N GLN A 99 -0.23 -18.09 8.88
CA GLN A 99 -0.07 -19.51 8.51
C GLN A 99 0.84 -19.72 7.29
N THR A 100 0.86 -18.78 6.36
CA THR A 100 1.70 -18.81 5.15
C THR A 100 3.04 -18.12 5.34
N GLY A 101 3.21 -17.40 6.45
CA GLY A 101 4.41 -16.66 6.77
C GLY A 101 5.44 -17.45 7.58
N PRO A 102 6.58 -16.82 7.90
CA PRO A 102 7.62 -17.41 8.74
C PRO A 102 7.14 -17.85 10.11
N ASP A 103 6.14 -17.19 10.68
CA ASP A 103 5.54 -17.50 12.00
C ASP A 103 4.62 -18.73 11.97
N LYS A 104 4.23 -19.23 10.81
CA LYS A 104 3.39 -20.43 10.64
C LYS A 104 2.13 -20.47 11.51
N GLY A 105 1.57 -19.29 11.79
CA GLY A 105 0.39 -19.13 12.64
C GLY A 105 0.64 -19.30 14.15
N GLN A 106 1.91 -19.35 14.58
CA GLN A 106 2.27 -19.42 15.99
C GLN A 106 2.24 -18.08 16.71
N GLY A 107 1.99 -17.01 15.94
CA GLY A 107 2.10 -15.65 16.41
C GLY A 107 3.55 -15.15 16.38
N ALA A 108 3.73 -13.86 16.15
CA ALA A 108 5.05 -13.25 16.10
C ALA A 108 4.99 -11.73 16.25
N LYS A 109 6.18 -11.15 16.48
CA LYS A 109 6.46 -9.73 16.29
C LYS A 109 7.31 -9.57 15.05
N TYR A 110 6.72 -8.99 14.01
CA TYR A 110 7.45 -8.62 12.80
C TYR A 110 8.05 -7.24 12.97
N LEU A 111 9.36 -7.10 12.75
CA LEU A 111 10.02 -5.79 12.66
C LEU A 111 10.21 -5.43 11.20
N ILE A 112 9.49 -4.41 10.76
CA ILE A 112 9.46 -3.95 9.36
C ILE A 112 10.45 -2.80 9.22
N LEU A 113 11.51 -3.02 8.47
CA LEU A 113 12.54 -2.03 8.16
C LEU A 113 12.32 -1.45 6.77
N GLY A 114 12.49 -0.13 6.64
CA GLY A 114 12.50 0.55 5.34
C GLY A 114 13.89 0.55 4.69
N PRO A 115 14.01 1.03 3.44
CA PRO A 115 15.23 0.94 2.64
C PRO A 115 16.45 1.64 3.24
N GLY A 116 16.25 2.71 3.98
CA GLY A 116 17.34 3.48 4.62
C GLY A 116 17.57 3.19 6.11
N HIS A 117 16.80 2.28 6.70
CA HIS A 117 16.99 1.95 8.11
C HIS A 117 18.23 1.08 8.32
N PRO A 118 18.95 1.25 9.46
CA PRO A 118 20.06 0.39 9.82
C PRO A 118 19.67 -1.08 9.86
N ASP A 119 20.61 -1.97 9.63
CA ASP A 119 20.38 -3.39 9.84
C ASP A 119 20.24 -3.67 11.34
N MET A 120 19.13 -4.32 11.68
CA MET A 120 18.74 -4.66 13.04
C MET A 120 18.25 -6.09 13.06
N ASN A 121 18.60 -6.83 14.10
CA ASN A 121 18.10 -8.19 14.34
C ASN A 121 17.89 -8.42 15.85
N PRO A 122 16.96 -7.69 16.48
CA PRO A 122 16.70 -7.83 17.89
C PRO A 122 16.07 -9.21 18.21
N GLU A 123 16.41 -9.76 19.34
CA GLU A 123 15.85 -11.02 19.83
C GLU A 123 14.31 -10.93 19.95
N GLY A 124 13.61 -11.99 19.57
CA GLY A 124 12.14 -12.07 19.66
C GLY A 124 11.38 -11.43 18.48
N TYR A 125 12.08 -10.96 17.45
CA TYR A 125 11.46 -10.39 16.25
C TYR A 125 11.80 -11.19 15.01
N ILE A 126 10.82 -11.30 14.11
CA ILE A 126 11.04 -11.68 12.71
C ILE A 126 11.29 -10.39 11.93
N VAL A 127 12.54 -10.21 11.49
CA VAL A 127 12.91 -8.99 10.77
C VAL A 127 12.64 -9.14 9.29
N VAL A 128 11.90 -8.18 8.72
CA VAL A 128 11.61 -8.09 7.29
C VAL A 128 11.99 -6.71 6.76
N ARG A 129 12.50 -6.65 5.55
CA ARG A 129 12.92 -5.39 4.94
C ARG A 129 12.08 -5.07 3.72
N SER A 130 11.39 -3.93 3.78
CA SER A 130 10.70 -3.36 2.63
C SER A 130 11.68 -2.70 1.67
N PRO A 131 11.54 -2.89 0.35
CA PRO A 131 12.30 -2.13 -0.63
C PRO A 131 11.87 -0.67 -0.75
N HIS A 132 10.69 -0.33 -0.21
CA HIS A 132 10.07 0.99 -0.29
C HIS A 132 9.67 1.51 1.08
N TRP A 133 9.46 2.84 1.18
CA TRP A 133 9.07 3.50 2.42
C TRP A 133 7.60 3.29 2.77
N ASN A 134 6.73 3.28 1.76
CA ASN A 134 5.31 2.98 1.95
C ASN A 134 5.08 1.48 1.85
N VAL A 135 4.36 0.95 2.82
CA VAL A 135 4.04 -0.47 2.93
C VAL A 135 2.53 -0.65 2.93
N PHE A 136 2.04 -1.61 2.18
CA PHE A 136 0.70 -2.15 2.37
C PHE A 136 0.78 -3.39 3.27
N LEU A 137 0.02 -3.38 4.36
CA LEU A 137 -0.18 -4.49 5.26
C LEU A 137 -1.62 -4.96 5.13
N GLY A 138 -1.82 -6.12 4.52
CA GLY A 138 -3.14 -6.78 4.43
C GLY A 138 -3.15 -8.08 5.22
N HIS A 139 -4.09 -8.22 6.16
CA HIS A 139 -4.18 -9.39 7.00
C HIS A 139 -5.63 -9.86 7.19
N ARG A 140 -5.82 -11.15 7.41
CA ARG A 140 -7.13 -11.79 7.57
C ARG A 140 -7.07 -12.75 8.74
N VAL A 141 -8.07 -12.68 9.61
CA VAL A 141 -8.33 -13.70 10.63
C VAL A 141 -9.27 -14.74 10.00
N LEU A 142 -8.87 -16.00 10.05
CA LEU A 142 -9.55 -17.10 9.36
C LEU A 142 -10.34 -18.01 10.33
N HIS A 143 -10.52 -17.58 11.58
CA HIS A 143 -11.25 -18.36 12.58
C HIS A 143 -12.73 -18.43 12.22
N PRO A 144 -13.36 -19.64 12.25
CA PRO A 144 -14.75 -19.81 11.82
C PRO A 144 -15.77 -19.20 12.79
N ASP A 145 -15.44 -19.09 14.08
CA ASP A 145 -16.28 -18.40 15.06
C ASP A 145 -16.09 -16.88 14.96
N PRO A 146 -17.14 -16.10 14.62
CA PRO A 146 -17.01 -14.64 14.44
C PRO A 146 -16.60 -13.89 15.71
N LYS A 147 -16.98 -14.40 16.91
CA LYS A 147 -16.59 -13.76 18.18
C LYS A 147 -15.11 -13.92 18.43
N VAL A 148 -14.60 -15.14 18.23
CA VAL A 148 -13.16 -15.41 18.36
C VAL A 148 -12.37 -14.65 17.30
N ALA A 149 -12.85 -14.60 16.06
CA ALA A 149 -12.23 -13.83 15.00
C ALA A 149 -12.16 -12.32 15.33
N ALA A 150 -13.21 -11.77 15.93
CA ALA A 150 -13.23 -10.37 16.36
C ALA A 150 -12.21 -10.09 17.49
N GLU A 151 -12.09 -10.97 18.48
CA GLU A 151 -11.11 -10.83 19.56
C GLU A 151 -9.68 -10.99 19.03
N MET A 152 -9.43 -11.95 18.15
CA MET A 152 -8.13 -12.09 17.49
C MET A 152 -7.79 -10.83 16.68
N THR A 153 -8.76 -10.26 15.95
CA THR A 153 -8.54 -9.02 15.19
C THR A 153 -8.09 -7.88 16.11
N LYS A 154 -8.74 -7.70 17.25
CA LYS A 154 -8.38 -6.66 18.24
C LYS A 154 -7.02 -6.90 18.92
N ALA A 155 -6.56 -8.15 18.97
CA ALA A 155 -5.28 -8.50 19.59
C ALA A 155 -4.06 -8.14 18.70
N HIS A 156 -4.26 -7.86 17.40
CA HIS A 156 -3.19 -7.39 16.53
C HIS A 156 -2.76 -5.97 16.90
N LYS A 157 -1.45 -5.72 16.91
CA LYS A 157 -0.90 -4.41 17.23
C LYS A 157 0.06 -3.95 16.16
N LEU A 158 0.02 -2.66 15.86
CA LEU A 158 0.92 -1.99 14.93
C LEU A 158 1.43 -0.71 15.57
N TYR A 159 2.75 -0.57 15.73
CA TYR A 159 3.36 0.57 16.43
C TYR A 159 4.81 0.79 16.00
N PRO A 160 5.36 2.01 16.15
CA PRO A 160 6.78 2.28 15.90
C PRO A 160 7.67 1.48 16.85
N TYR A 161 8.77 0.92 16.34
CA TYR A 161 9.75 0.19 17.16
C TYR A 161 10.32 1.04 18.31
N SER A 162 10.40 2.35 18.12
CA SER A 162 10.82 3.29 19.16
C SER A 162 9.88 3.31 20.38
N GLU A 163 8.62 2.91 20.20
CA GLU A 163 7.61 2.85 21.27
C GLU A 163 7.43 1.43 21.85
N ARG A 164 8.28 0.45 21.50
CA ARG A 164 8.12 -0.96 21.85
C ARG A 164 7.99 -1.27 23.34
N GLU A 165 8.56 -0.43 24.20
CA GLU A 165 8.48 -0.62 25.67
C GLU A 165 7.13 -0.18 26.26
N ASN A 166 6.46 0.76 25.59
CA ASN A 166 5.13 1.25 25.97
C ASN A 166 4.36 1.73 24.73
N PRO A 167 3.93 0.82 23.87
CA PRO A 167 3.29 1.18 22.61
C PRO A 167 1.92 1.82 22.84
N LYS A 168 1.63 2.87 22.09
CA LYS A 168 0.28 3.42 22.03
C LYS A 168 -0.70 2.38 21.51
N PRO A 169 -1.95 2.38 22.00
CA PRO A 169 -2.96 1.45 21.52
C PRO A 169 -3.19 1.58 20.02
N THR A 170 -3.15 0.47 19.30
CA THR A 170 -3.55 0.39 17.90
C THR A 170 -5.06 0.53 17.78
N ARG A 171 -5.55 1.43 16.95
CA ARG A 171 -6.98 1.55 16.67
C ARG A 171 -7.37 0.58 15.55
N HIS A 172 -8.55 -0.03 15.71
CA HIS A 172 -9.19 -0.86 14.71
C HIS A 172 -10.47 -0.14 14.25
N ILE A 173 -10.37 0.59 13.15
CA ILE A 173 -11.43 1.46 12.65
C ILE A 173 -12.35 0.65 11.75
N SER A 174 -13.62 0.59 12.09
CA SER A 174 -14.63 -0.10 11.26
C SER A 174 -14.96 0.71 10.01
N SER A 175 -14.99 0.04 8.87
CA SER A 175 -15.49 0.63 7.62
C SER A 175 -17.02 0.57 7.46
N ALA A 176 -17.72 0.02 8.44
CA ALA A 176 -19.18 -0.13 8.40
C ALA A 176 -19.89 1.22 8.27
N GLY A 177 -20.87 1.29 7.36
CA GLY A 177 -21.67 2.50 7.13
C GLY A 177 -20.95 3.64 6.40
N THR A 178 -19.70 3.43 5.98
CA THR A 178 -18.92 4.44 5.26
C THR A 178 -18.83 4.06 3.77
N HIS A 179 -19.28 4.98 2.90
CA HIS A 179 -19.01 4.85 1.47
C HIS A 179 -17.59 5.31 1.19
N TRP A 180 -16.82 4.50 0.47
CA TRP A 180 -15.44 4.79 0.14
C TRP A 180 -15.01 4.10 -1.15
N GLU A 181 -13.99 4.64 -1.80
CA GLU A 181 -13.40 4.12 -3.02
C GLU A 181 -11.88 4.28 -2.96
N ALA A 182 -11.18 3.35 -3.57
CA ALA A 182 -9.71 3.37 -3.73
C ALA A 182 -9.32 3.27 -5.20
N PHE A 183 -10.19 3.72 -6.11
CA PHE A 183 -9.88 3.68 -7.53
C PHE A 183 -8.83 4.72 -7.89
N GLN A 184 -8.02 4.38 -8.89
CA GLN A 184 -7.00 5.28 -9.40
C GLN A 184 -7.60 6.61 -9.84
N SER A 185 -6.90 7.69 -9.54
CA SER A 185 -7.25 9.03 -10.00
C SER A 185 -7.18 9.13 -11.53
N ARG A 186 -7.89 10.10 -12.10
CA ARG A 186 -8.04 10.27 -13.55
C ARG A 186 -7.30 11.51 -14.07
N GLY A 187 -7.02 11.51 -15.36
CA GLY A 187 -6.42 12.63 -16.07
C GLY A 187 -5.07 13.03 -15.48
N LEU A 188 -4.81 14.34 -15.40
CA LEU A 188 -3.57 14.87 -14.85
C LEU A 188 -3.33 14.45 -13.38
N THR A 189 -4.39 14.31 -12.58
CA THR A 189 -4.27 13.92 -11.18
C THR A 189 -3.59 12.56 -11.00
N TYR A 190 -3.76 11.64 -11.94
CA TYR A 190 -3.05 10.37 -11.98
C TYR A 190 -1.53 10.57 -11.99
N PHE A 191 -1.04 11.42 -12.88
CA PHE A 191 0.41 11.67 -13.02
C PHE A 191 0.97 12.47 -11.84
N VAL A 192 0.18 13.39 -11.28
CA VAL A 192 0.52 14.08 -10.03
C VAL A 192 0.70 13.05 -8.91
N ARG A 193 -0.20 12.07 -8.82
CA ARG A 193 -0.09 10.99 -7.83
C ARG A 193 1.13 10.12 -8.07
N LEU A 194 1.36 9.68 -9.31
CA LEU A 194 2.53 8.90 -9.69
C LEU A 194 3.83 9.63 -9.33
N ALA A 195 3.93 10.90 -9.69
CA ALA A 195 5.08 11.73 -9.37
C ALA A 195 5.30 11.86 -7.85
N SER A 196 4.24 12.04 -7.07
CA SER A 196 4.34 12.15 -5.60
C SER A 196 4.86 10.86 -4.95
N ILE A 197 4.58 9.70 -5.52
CA ILE A 197 5.14 8.43 -5.05
C ILE A 197 6.64 8.39 -5.34
N LEU A 198 7.05 8.72 -6.58
CA LEU A 198 8.44 8.70 -7.00
C LEU A 198 9.31 9.80 -6.34
N GLU A 199 8.69 10.85 -5.82
CA GLU A 199 9.39 11.86 -4.99
C GLU A 199 9.94 11.24 -3.69
N VAL A 200 9.27 10.23 -3.16
CA VAL A 200 9.57 9.64 -1.85
C VAL A 200 10.29 8.31 -1.96
N GLU A 201 9.87 7.47 -2.90
CA GLU A 201 10.32 6.08 -2.98
C GLU A 201 11.66 5.92 -3.71
N PRO A 202 12.54 5.04 -3.24
CA PRO A 202 13.73 4.69 -3.98
C PRO A 202 13.39 3.92 -5.25
N VAL A 203 14.21 4.12 -6.28
CA VAL A 203 14.08 3.41 -7.55
C VAL A 203 14.93 2.14 -7.54
N GLU A 204 14.31 1.03 -7.89
CA GLU A 204 15.00 -0.24 -8.06
C GLU A 204 15.64 -0.37 -9.46
N LYS A 205 16.69 -1.18 -9.57
CA LYS A 205 17.44 -1.39 -10.84
C LYS A 205 16.53 -1.82 -12.00
N ARG A 206 15.51 -2.62 -11.74
CA ARG A 206 14.53 -3.10 -12.76
C ARG A 206 13.68 -1.98 -13.36
N ASP A 207 13.53 -0.86 -12.65
CA ASP A 207 12.68 0.26 -13.06
C ASP A 207 13.46 1.39 -13.75
N LEU A 208 14.79 1.25 -13.91
CA LEU A 208 15.64 2.29 -14.49
C LEU A 208 15.26 2.66 -15.93
N MET A 209 14.83 1.69 -16.73
CA MET A 209 14.36 1.97 -18.10
C MET A 209 13.10 2.84 -18.07
N MET A 210 12.17 2.57 -17.17
CA MET A 210 10.97 3.40 -17.01
C MET A 210 11.33 4.80 -16.52
N MET A 211 12.31 4.92 -15.61
CA MET A 211 12.79 6.25 -15.19
C MET A 211 13.37 7.07 -16.35
N ALA A 212 14.06 6.43 -17.28
CA ALA A 212 14.54 7.10 -18.51
C ALA A 212 13.38 7.58 -19.40
N MET A 213 12.26 6.87 -19.42
CA MET A 213 11.05 7.27 -20.16
C MET A 213 10.26 8.38 -19.44
N LEU A 214 10.23 8.38 -18.11
CA LEU A 214 9.53 9.38 -17.30
C LEU A 214 10.25 10.74 -17.24
N ARG A 215 11.58 10.73 -17.29
CA ARG A 215 12.39 11.92 -17.16
C ARG A 215 12.04 13.04 -18.17
N PRO A 216 11.84 12.77 -19.49
CA PRO A 216 11.42 13.79 -20.45
C PRO A 216 10.02 14.36 -20.17
N LEU A 217 9.21 13.66 -19.37
CA LEU A 217 7.89 14.09 -18.94
C LEU A 217 7.93 14.95 -17.67
N GLY A 218 9.13 15.21 -17.12
CA GLY A 218 9.29 15.94 -15.87
C GLY A 218 9.00 15.12 -14.60
N ILE A 219 8.82 13.81 -14.72
CA ILE A 219 8.60 12.90 -13.59
C ILE A 219 9.94 12.25 -13.25
N MET A 220 10.48 12.56 -12.07
CA MET A 220 11.81 12.09 -11.63
C MET A 220 11.79 11.72 -10.15
N PRO A 221 12.59 10.70 -9.76
CA PRO A 221 12.77 10.37 -8.34
C PRO A 221 13.32 11.58 -7.57
N GLY A 222 12.66 11.92 -6.45
CA GLY A 222 13.02 13.08 -5.63
C GLY A 222 12.81 14.43 -6.29
N GLY A 223 12.23 14.49 -7.49
CA GLY A 223 11.97 15.70 -8.25
C GLY A 223 10.58 16.26 -8.01
N LYS A 224 10.44 17.59 -8.13
CA LYS A 224 9.14 18.25 -8.14
C LYS A 224 8.52 18.11 -9.52
N PHE A 225 7.26 17.68 -9.57
CA PHE A 225 6.46 17.60 -10.80
C PHE A 225 5.67 18.91 -10.99
N ASP A 226 5.95 19.62 -12.07
CA ASP A 226 5.33 20.92 -12.38
C ASP A 226 5.12 21.04 -13.90
N PRO A 227 4.13 20.31 -14.47
CA PRO A 227 3.90 20.28 -15.91
C PRO A 227 3.34 21.60 -16.42
N ASP A 228 3.84 22.05 -17.57
CA ASP A 228 3.26 23.19 -18.29
C ASP A 228 1.87 22.83 -18.87
N GLU A 229 1.21 23.81 -19.49
CA GLU A 229 -0.13 23.65 -20.07
C GLU A 229 -0.14 22.56 -21.18
N ARG A 230 0.87 22.56 -22.07
CA ARG A 230 1.02 21.57 -23.14
C ARG A 230 1.21 20.16 -22.55
N GLN A 231 2.10 20.00 -21.58
CA GLN A 231 2.32 18.73 -20.90
C GLN A 231 1.06 18.25 -20.18
N SER A 232 0.34 19.17 -19.53
CA SER A 232 -0.92 18.84 -18.84
C SER A 232 -1.97 18.29 -19.79
N GLN A 233 -2.11 18.83 -21.02
CA GLN A 233 -3.00 18.31 -22.04
C GLN A 233 -2.59 16.91 -22.50
N ILE A 234 -1.30 16.69 -22.77
CA ILE A 234 -0.77 15.36 -23.10
C ILE A 234 -1.09 14.33 -22.03
N PHE A 235 -0.91 14.69 -20.73
CA PHE A 235 -1.22 13.77 -19.64
C PHE A 235 -2.70 13.44 -19.54
N VAL A 236 -3.59 14.40 -19.76
CA VAL A 236 -5.05 14.15 -19.75
C VAL A 236 -5.43 13.17 -20.85
N GLU A 237 -4.94 13.37 -22.08
CA GLU A 237 -5.21 12.48 -23.21
C GLU A 237 -4.58 11.09 -23.02
N ALA A 238 -3.33 11.04 -22.56
CA ALA A 238 -2.63 9.79 -22.29
C ALA A 238 -3.30 8.95 -21.20
N ALA A 239 -3.88 9.59 -20.17
CA ALA A 239 -4.63 8.90 -19.13
C ALA A 239 -5.88 8.21 -19.69
N LEU A 240 -6.60 8.86 -20.61
CA LEU A 240 -7.78 8.26 -21.25
C LEU A 240 -7.41 7.02 -22.08
N VAL A 241 -6.34 7.12 -22.87
CA VAL A 241 -5.87 5.99 -23.71
C VAL A 241 -5.30 4.89 -22.82
N GLY A 242 -4.51 5.21 -21.80
CA GLY A 242 -3.95 4.26 -20.88
C GLY A 242 -5.03 3.50 -20.09
N GLU A 243 -6.08 4.19 -19.61
CA GLU A 243 -7.23 3.56 -18.95
C GLU A 243 -7.97 2.61 -19.92
N ALA A 244 -8.20 3.03 -21.15
CA ALA A 244 -8.85 2.19 -22.18
C ALA A 244 -8.02 0.94 -22.48
N MET A 245 -6.70 1.07 -22.62
CA MET A 245 -5.80 -0.06 -22.83
C MET A 245 -5.78 -1.03 -21.65
N ALA A 246 -5.72 -0.50 -20.40
CA ALA A 246 -5.76 -1.33 -19.21
C ALA A 246 -7.06 -2.15 -19.13
N ARG A 247 -8.20 -1.51 -19.41
CA ARG A 247 -9.51 -2.18 -19.42
C ARG A 247 -9.61 -3.24 -20.52
N ALA A 248 -9.10 -2.96 -21.72
CA ALA A 248 -9.11 -3.91 -22.85
C ALA A 248 -8.27 -5.16 -22.57
N ASN A 249 -7.22 -5.07 -21.75
CA ASN A 249 -6.35 -6.19 -21.39
C ASN A 249 -6.85 -6.99 -20.16
N SER A 250 -7.99 -6.60 -19.58
CA SER A 250 -8.56 -7.25 -18.39
C SER A 250 -9.54 -8.39 -18.71
N TYR A 251 -9.69 -8.73 -20.00
CA TYR A 251 -10.62 -9.77 -20.51
C TYR A 251 -9.90 -10.84 -21.32
#